data_104f9b24c7f4cb201aaab36be30814c3
#
_entry.id   104f9b24c7f4cb201aaab36be30814c3
#
_cell.length_a   1.000
_cell.length_b   1.000
_cell.length_c   1.000
_cell.angle_alpha   90.00
_cell.angle_beta   90.00
_cell.angle_gamma   90.00
#
_symmetry.space_group_name_H-M   'P 1'
#
loop_
_entity.id
_entity.type
_entity.pdbx_description
1 polymer ?
#
loop_
_entity_poly.entity_id
_entity_poly.type
_entity_poly.pdbx_seq_one_letter_code
_entity_poly.pdbx_strand_id
1 'polypeptide(L)'
;MTEQPTYDVAIVGYGPVGATAANLLGQQGLDVVVIERDPDIYFRARAISTDEEVLRIWQQVGLADRLNADMQPGAGANFVDPDGASIIRLLPVDRGNGHPPQQFIYQPAVDRVLREGADRFGNVTVLLEHECLRLVQHSDCVELMLADLTRDEFKRIRARYVIAADGGSSAIRGQLGIGFGGRTFSERWIVIDTKVIREWPGHDRLRFHCNPARPTVDCPTPLGHHRWEFPMRDEEDDRDLLNEDAIWKILNHQGITTDDVEILGFACYSHHVRFADRWRVGRVFLAGDAAHAMPPWIGQGMCAGVRDVANLCWKLQAVLSGSLPEAVLDTYQAERLPHVKEVTNRAVKVGKVIVDRHPLRAAVRRHVFRTANKLPGFSAWLRNNRWLPPARYGSGLLARNGNPAVGWLVPQPWVIDADGDRVRFDDIVGGRWTVLHTGTDAAAGAWRSAGVPVLRIAGPGSAPGADRIVDRDGTLLRWLEDKKTSVIALRPDGFVYAGGTPQRPLPPPPAGFTAQANRVKDHA
;
A
#
# COMPACT_ATOMS: atom_id res chain seq x y z
N MET A 1 42.27 2.20 -9.67
CA MET A 1 40.97 1.57 -9.39
C MET A 1 40.07 2.71 -8.95
N THR A 2 39.11 3.12 -9.77
CA THR A 2 38.12 4.12 -9.38
C THR A 2 37.29 3.53 -8.24
N GLU A 3 37.20 4.25 -7.14
CA GLU A 3 36.43 3.87 -5.97
C GLU A 3 34.96 3.66 -6.42
N GLN A 4 34.38 2.50 -6.11
CA GLN A 4 33.00 2.20 -6.53
C GLN A 4 32.04 3.05 -5.71
N PRO A 5 31.02 3.68 -6.32
CA PRO A 5 30.04 4.46 -5.58
C PRO A 5 29.33 3.57 -4.55
N THR A 6 29.27 4.05 -3.31
CA THR A 6 28.61 3.35 -2.21
C THR A 6 27.37 4.14 -1.81
N TYR A 7 26.21 3.49 -1.85
CA TYR A 7 24.93 4.04 -1.45
C TYR A 7 24.48 3.48 -0.10
N ASP A 8 23.62 4.19 0.60
CA ASP A 8 22.97 3.66 1.79
C ASP A 8 21.99 2.55 1.42
N VAL A 9 21.16 2.77 0.39
CA VAL A 9 20.16 1.81 -0.06
C VAL A 9 20.13 1.73 -1.60
N ALA A 10 20.16 0.52 -2.13
CA ALA A 10 19.80 0.25 -3.53
C ALA A 10 18.37 -0.29 -3.61
N ILE A 11 17.58 0.25 -4.54
CA ILE A 11 16.23 -0.21 -4.84
C ILE A 11 16.26 -0.86 -6.23
N VAL A 12 15.84 -2.11 -6.34
CA VAL A 12 15.73 -2.80 -7.63
C VAL A 12 14.27 -2.91 -8.02
N GLY A 13 13.92 -2.25 -9.13
CA GLY A 13 12.55 -2.06 -9.61
C GLY A 13 12.01 -0.66 -9.27
N TYR A 14 11.48 0.05 -10.28
CA TYR A 14 10.96 1.41 -10.17
C TYR A 14 9.46 1.51 -10.49
N GLY A 15 8.71 0.44 -10.19
CA GLY A 15 7.25 0.47 -10.11
C GLY A 15 6.77 1.21 -8.86
N PRO A 16 5.45 1.21 -8.56
CA PRO A 16 4.87 2.05 -7.49
C PRO A 16 5.47 1.78 -6.11
N VAL A 17 5.91 0.56 -5.83
CA VAL A 17 6.54 0.19 -4.56
C VAL A 17 7.96 0.75 -4.45
N GLY A 18 8.78 0.53 -5.48
CA GLY A 18 10.15 1.07 -5.51
C GLY A 18 10.19 2.59 -5.55
N ALA A 19 9.30 3.22 -6.33
CA ALA A 19 9.18 4.67 -6.40
C ALA A 19 8.70 5.29 -5.07
N THR A 20 7.78 4.62 -4.35
CA THR A 20 7.41 5.04 -2.99
C THR A 20 8.60 4.92 -2.04
N ALA A 21 9.37 3.82 -2.10
CA ALA A 21 10.56 3.67 -1.28
C ALA A 21 11.62 4.74 -1.56
N ALA A 22 11.84 5.09 -2.84
CA ALA A 22 12.75 6.15 -3.26
C ALA A 22 12.37 7.51 -2.66
N ASN A 23 11.06 7.86 -2.70
CA ASN A 23 10.57 9.09 -2.08
C ASN A 23 10.75 9.09 -0.55
N LEU A 24 10.40 8.00 0.12
CA LEU A 24 10.52 7.88 1.59
C LEU A 24 11.99 8.00 2.05
N LEU A 25 12.91 7.30 1.38
CA LEU A 25 14.32 7.30 1.74
C LEU A 25 15.02 8.59 1.32
N GLY A 26 14.66 9.13 0.13
CA GLY A 26 15.17 10.41 -0.36
C GLY A 26 14.84 11.56 0.59
N GLN A 27 13.60 11.65 1.04
CA GLN A 27 13.16 12.64 2.04
C GLN A 27 13.92 12.52 3.38
N GLN A 28 14.31 11.29 3.73
CA GLN A 28 15.08 11.02 4.96
C GLN A 28 16.58 11.33 4.82
N GLY A 29 17.03 11.81 3.65
CA GLY A 29 18.41 12.23 3.39
C GLY A 29 19.39 11.08 3.21
N LEU A 30 18.92 9.87 2.90
CA LEU A 30 19.78 8.71 2.61
C LEU A 30 20.22 8.73 1.15
N ASP A 31 21.46 8.31 0.88
CA ASP A 31 21.97 8.14 -0.48
C ASP A 31 21.36 6.89 -1.10
N VAL A 32 20.50 7.08 -2.09
CA VAL A 32 19.70 6.02 -2.72
C VAL A 32 20.08 5.87 -4.19
N VAL A 33 20.20 4.62 -4.64
CA VAL A 33 20.22 4.31 -6.08
C VAL A 33 19.01 3.44 -6.43
N VAL A 34 18.29 3.83 -7.48
CA VAL A 34 17.18 3.06 -8.03
C VAL A 34 17.64 2.45 -9.36
N ILE A 35 17.39 1.17 -9.54
CA ILE A 35 17.78 0.38 -10.71
C ILE A 35 16.50 -0.12 -11.37
N GLU A 36 16.28 0.28 -12.63
CA GLU A 36 15.13 -0.11 -13.42
C GLU A 36 15.59 -0.55 -14.82
N ARG A 37 15.12 -1.72 -15.24
CA ARG A 37 15.51 -2.28 -16.55
C ARG A 37 14.77 -1.64 -17.72
N ASP A 38 13.54 -1.17 -17.49
CA ASP A 38 12.73 -0.57 -18.53
C ASP A 38 13.11 0.91 -18.73
N PRO A 39 13.07 1.45 -19.97
CA PRO A 39 13.41 2.85 -20.25
C PRO A 39 12.35 3.82 -19.74
N ASP A 40 11.11 3.37 -19.60
CA ASP A 40 9.96 4.20 -19.27
C ASP A 40 8.98 3.47 -18.34
N ILE A 41 7.90 4.14 -18.02
CA ILE A 41 6.80 3.60 -17.23
C ILE A 41 6.07 2.54 -18.05
N TYR A 42 5.80 1.39 -17.41
CA TYR A 42 5.02 0.35 -18.05
C TYR A 42 3.60 0.84 -18.36
N PHE A 43 3.23 0.88 -19.63
CA PHE A 43 2.01 1.52 -20.13
C PHE A 43 0.71 0.82 -19.73
N ARG A 44 0.76 -0.49 -19.36
CA ARG A 44 -0.43 -1.24 -18.95
C ARG A 44 -0.67 -1.09 -17.46
N ALA A 45 -1.83 -0.60 -17.09
CA ALA A 45 -2.22 -0.55 -15.69
C ALA A 45 -2.38 -1.98 -15.13
N ARG A 46 -1.84 -2.22 -13.93
CA ARG A 46 -2.06 -3.46 -13.16
C ARG A 46 -3.03 -3.19 -12.02
N ALA A 47 -2.75 -2.18 -11.22
CA ALA A 47 -3.63 -1.72 -10.16
C ALA A 47 -4.66 -0.72 -10.71
N ILE A 48 -5.89 -0.81 -10.19
CA ILE A 48 -7.03 0.04 -10.57
C ILE A 48 -7.54 0.90 -9.41
N SER A 49 -7.09 0.63 -8.21
CA SER A 49 -7.54 1.37 -7.02
C SER A 49 -6.47 1.48 -5.95
N THR A 50 -6.62 2.51 -5.14
CA THR A 50 -5.86 2.73 -3.90
C THR A 50 -6.81 3.06 -2.76
N ASP A 51 -6.29 3.12 -1.53
CA ASP A 51 -7.06 3.43 -0.34
C ASP A 51 -6.45 4.58 0.48
N GLU A 52 -7.21 5.01 1.48
CA GLU A 52 -6.87 6.13 2.35
C GLU A 52 -5.55 5.97 3.12
N GLU A 53 -5.14 4.73 3.47
CA GLU A 53 -3.88 4.48 4.17
C GLU A 53 -2.68 4.68 3.25
N VAL A 54 -2.79 4.25 1.99
CA VAL A 54 -1.76 4.47 0.98
C VAL A 54 -1.62 5.95 0.65
N LEU A 55 -2.74 6.68 0.52
CA LEU A 55 -2.73 8.14 0.34
C LEU A 55 -2.07 8.86 1.52
N ARG A 56 -2.30 8.39 2.75
CA ARG A 56 -1.62 8.87 3.95
C ARG A 56 -0.12 8.63 3.92
N ILE A 57 0.35 7.50 3.38
CA ILE A 57 1.78 7.23 3.15
C ILE A 57 2.34 8.20 2.11
N TRP A 58 1.65 8.43 1.01
CA TRP A 58 2.08 9.38 -0.01
C TRP A 58 1.98 10.85 0.43
N GLN A 59 1.12 11.17 1.42
CA GLN A 59 1.11 12.47 2.09
C GLN A 59 2.44 12.74 2.82
N GLN A 60 3.02 11.73 3.48
CA GLN A 60 4.29 11.89 4.17
C GLN A 60 5.42 12.39 3.27
N VAL A 61 5.35 12.09 1.98
CA VAL A 61 6.31 12.56 0.96
C VAL A 61 5.78 13.74 0.13
N GLY A 62 4.66 14.35 0.54
CA GLY A 62 4.08 15.54 -0.09
C GLY A 62 3.45 15.30 -1.47
N LEU A 63 3.05 14.06 -1.80
CA LEU A 63 2.51 13.71 -3.12
C LEU A 63 1.01 13.43 -3.14
N ALA A 64 0.34 13.32 -1.98
CA ALA A 64 -1.06 12.88 -1.93
C ALA A 64 -2.00 13.80 -2.72
N ASP A 65 -1.87 15.11 -2.62
CA ASP A 65 -2.77 16.05 -3.29
C ASP A 65 -2.55 16.05 -4.81
N ARG A 66 -1.30 15.94 -5.29
CA ARG A 66 -0.99 15.83 -6.72
C ARG A 66 -1.51 14.48 -7.28
N LEU A 67 -1.37 13.39 -6.54
CA LEU A 67 -1.91 12.08 -6.91
C LEU A 67 -3.43 12.09 -6.95
N ASN A 68 -4.09 12.69 -5.94
CA ASN A 68 -5.54 12.79 -5.89
C ASN A 68 -6.14 13.58 -7.08
N ALA A 69 -5.41 14.53 -7.66
CA ALA A 69 -5.89 15.31 -8.80
C ALA A 69 -6.17 14.45 -10.05
N ASP A 70 -5.46 13.34 -10.21
CA ASP A 70 -5.61 12.41 -11.32
C ASP A 70 -6.46 11.16 -10.94
N MET A 71 -7.01 11.11 -9.72
CA MET A 71 -7.81 10.00 -9.21
C MET A 71 -9.30 10.30 -9.26
N GLN A 72 -10.10 9.24 -9.26
CA GLN A 72 -11.56 9.33 -9.20
C GLN A 72 -12.06 8.71 -7.89
N PRO A 73 -12.91 9.41 -7.11
CA PRO A 73 -13.50 8.84 -5.91
C PRO A 73 -14.22 7.51 -6.21
N GLY A 74 -13.89 6.48 -5.45
CA GLY A 74 -14.51 5.18 -5.59
C GLY A 74 -15.95 5.20 -5.09
N ALA A 75 -16.90 4.84 -5.95
CA ALA A 75 -18.32 4.67 -5.59
C ALA A 75 -18.61 3.32 -4.91
N GLY A 76 -17.56 2.55 -4.56
CA GLY A 76 -17.64 1.20 -4.05
C GLY A 76 -17.75 0.15 -5.15
N ALA A 77 -18.10 -1.07 -4.76
CA ALA A 77 -18.26 -2.21 -5.66
C ALA A 77 -19.72 -2.66 -5.70
N ASN A 78 -20.25 -2.84 -6.90
CA ASN A 78 -21.61 -3.32 -7.12
C ASN A 78 -21.59 -4.74 -7.70
N PHE A 79 -22.16 -5.69 -6.99
CA PHE A 79 -22.37 -7.05 -7.50
C PHE A 79 -23.73 -7.08 -8.17
N VAL A 80 -23.73 -7.38 -9.47
CA VAL A 80 -24.94 -7.40 -10.28
C VAL A 80 -25.23 -8.82 -10.78
N ASP A 81 -26.51 -9.12 -10.96
CA ASP A 81 -26.93 -10.37 -11.58
C ASP A 81 -26.87 -10.30 -13.12
N PRO A 82 -27.18 -11.39 -13.85
CA PRO A 82 -27.18 -11.40 -15.30
C PRO A 82 -28.13 -10.36 -15.94
N ASP A 83 -29.17 -9.94 -15.23
CA ASP A 83 -30.15 -8.95 -15.70
C ASP A 83 -29.70 -7.51 -15.35
N GLY A 84 -28.51 -7.34 -14.77
CA GLY A 84 -27.96 -6.05 -14.36
C GLY A 84 -28.49 -5.51 -13.03
N ALA A 85 -29.40 -6.25 -12.36
CA ALA A 85 -29.95 -5.83 -11.07
C ALA A 85 -28.92 -6.01 -9.95
N SER A 86 -28.82 -5.03 -9.05
CA SER A 86 -27.87 -5.05 -7.92
C SER A 86 -28.26 -6.15 -6.91
N ILE A 87 -27.32 -7.04 -6.63
CA ILE A 87 -27.40 -8.07 -5.58
C ILE A 87 -26.90 -7.50 -4.26
N ILE A 88 -25.71 -6.90 -4.28
CA ILE A 88 -25.04 -6.28 -3.14
C ILE A 88 -24.25 -5.05 -3.61
N ARG A 89 -24.28 -4.01 -2.80
CA ARG A 89 -23.41 -2.85 -2.98
C ARG A 89 -22.52 -2.69 -1.76
N LEU A 90 -21.21 -2.77 -1.96
CA LEU A 90 -20.20 -2.46 -0.96
C LEU A 90 -19.81 -0.99 -1.13
N LEU A 91 -20.03 -0.19 -0.10
CA LEU A 91 -19.63 1.22 -0.09
C LEU A 91 -18.25 1.36 0.55
N PRO A 92 -17.41 2.29 0.08
CA PRO A 92 -16.19 2.65 0.78
C PRO A 92 -16.55 3.22 2.16
N VAL A 93 -15.73 2.92 3.15
CA VAL A 93 -15.93 3.39 4.52
C VAL A 93 -14.66 4.10 4.98
N ASP A 94 -14.82 5.32 5.43
CA ASP A 94 -13.78 6.12 6.07
C ASP A 94 -13.33 5.41 7.37
N ARG A 95 -12.04 5.12 7.47
CA ARG A 95 -11.40 4.49 8.62
C ARG A 95 -10.60 5.48 9.46
N GLY A 96 -10.71 6.75 9.11
CA GLY A 96 -10.09 7.84 9.85
C GLY A 96 -8.65 8.13 9.42
N ASN A 97 -8.27 7.81 8.18
CA ASN A 97 -6.94 8.15 7.66
C ASN A 97 -6.86 9.53 6.99
N GLY A 98 -7.93 10.33 7.05
CA GLY A 98 -7.94 11.72 6.57
C GLY A 98 -7.90 11.89 5.05
N HIS A 99 -8.11 10.81 4.30
CA HIS A 99 -8.19 10.77 2.85
C HIS A 99 -9.45 10.02 2.39
N PRO A 100 -9.85 10.16 1.11
CA PRO A 100 -10.96 9.37 0.58
C PRO A 100 -10.71 7.86 0.76
N PRO A 101 -11.70 7.10 1.23
CA PRO A 101 -11.52 5.70 1.66
C PRO A 101 -11.18 4.75 0.49
N GLN A 102 -11.53 5.11 -0.72
CA GLN A 102 -11.16 4.41 -1.96
C GLN A 102 -11.07 5.41 -3.11
N GLN A 103 -10.03 5.26 -3.90
CA GLN A 103 -9.85 6.00 -5.15
C GLN A 103 -9.58 5.03 -6.28
N PHE A 104 -10.21 5.24 -7.43
CA PHE A 104 -9.78 4.62 -8.68
C PHE A 104 -8.57 5.36 -9.21
N ILE A 105 -7.65 4.61 -9.80
CA ILE A 105 -6.39 5.12 -10.32
C ILE A 105 -6.15 4.64 -11.75
N TYR A 106 -5.43 5.46 -12.51
CA TYR A 106 -4.72 5.01 -13.71
C TYR A 106 -3.24 4.84 -13.32
N GLN A 107 -2.80 3.60 -13.13
CA GLN A 107 -1.49 3.32 -12.53
C GLN A 107 -0.31 4.00 -13.24
N PRO A 108 -0.24 4.10 -14.60
CA PRO A 108 0.86 4.82 -15.24
C PRO A 108 0.96 6.30 -14.84
N ALA A 109 -0.16 6.96 -14.54
CA ALA A 109 -0.16 8.33 -14.02
C ALA A 109 0.36 8.38 -12.56
N VAL A 110 -0.02 7.42 -11.74
CA VAL A 110 0.51 7.28 -10.37
C VAL A 110 2.02 7.06 -10.39
N ASP A 111 2.50 6.14 -11.22
CA ASP A 111 3.94 5.83 -11.36
C ASP A 111 4.72 7.07 -11.81
N ARG A 112 4.17 7.86 -12.74
CA ARG A 112 4.78 9.12 -13.19
C ARG A 112 4.93 10.11 -12.02
N VAL A 113 3.87 10.38 -11.29
CA VAL A 113 3.92 11.32 -10.15
C VAL A 113 4.89 10.85 -9.07
N LEU A 114 4.96 9.54 -8.81
CA LEU A 114 5.91 8.99 -7.84
C LEU A 114 7.36 9.11 -8.31
N ARG A 115 7.64 8.90 -9.62
CA ARG A 115 8.98 9.08 -10.20
C ARG A 115 9.39 10.55 -10.19
N GLU A 116 8.54 11.47 -10.67
CA GLU A 116 8.75 12.92 -10.58
C GLU A 116 8.96 13.38 -9.12
N GLY A 117 8.26 12.72 -8.19
CA GLY A 117 8.44 12.94 -6.76
C GLY A 117 9.84 12.60 -6.27
N ALA A 118 10.42 11.51 -6.74
CA ALA A 118 11.77 11.09 -6.36
C ALA A 118 12.85 12.00 -6.97
N ASP A 119 12.61 12.57 -8.15
CA ASP A 119 13.54 13.49 -8.82
C ASP A 119 13.77 14.79 -8.04
N ARG A 120 12.91 15.11 -7.08
CA ARG A 120 13.08 16.27 -6.18
C ARG A 120 14.29 16.14 -5.24
N PHE A 121 14.79 14.93 -5.04
CA PHE A 121 15.82 14.62 -4.06
C PHE A 121 17.19 14.41 -4.73
N GLY A 122 18.13 15.33 -4.51
CA GLY A 122 19.48 15.23 -5.06
C GLY A 122 20.33 14.06 -4.52
N ASN A 123 19.84 13.37 -3.49
CA ASN A 123 20.42 12.16 -2.91
C ASN A 123 19.80 10.86 -3.45
N VAL A 124 18.93 10.96 -4.47
CA VAL A 124 18.35 9.81 -5.18
C VAL A 124 18.90 9.77 -6.61
N THR A 125 19.64 8.71 -6.94
CA THR A 125 20.16 8.45 -8.29
C THR A 125 19.28 7.41 -8.96
N VAL A 126 18.76 7.68 -10.15
CA VAL A 126 17.94 6.74 -10.92
C VAL A 126 18.73 6.23 -12.12
N LEU A 127 18.84 4.92 -12.26
CA LEU A 127 19.47 4.22 -13.36
C LEU A 127 18.36 3.47 -14.13
N LEU A 128 17.80 4.11 -15.16
CA LEU A 128 16.92 3.45 -16.13
C LEU A 128 17.73 2.63 -17.11
N GLU A 129 17.11 1.65 -17.76
CA GLU A 129 17.76 0.73 -18.71
C GLU A 129 18.96 -0.01 -18.08
N HIS A 130 18.87 -0.29 -16.78
CA HIS A 130 19.87 -1.05 -16.05
C HIS A 130 19.22 -2.28 -15.41
N GLU A 131 19.75 -3.45 -15.71
CA GLU A 131 19.28 -4.71 -15.11
C GLU A 131 20.26 -5.21 -14.04
N CYS A 132 19.71 -5.54 -12.86
CA CYS A 132 20.49 -6.17 -11.79
C CYS A 132 20.69 -7.66 -12.08
N LEU A 133 21.87 -8.02 -12.59
CA LEU A 133 22.19 -9.39 -12.98
C LEU A 133 22.56 -10.26 -11.78
N ARG A 134 23.30 -9.69 -10.83
CA ARG A 134 23.84 -10.44 -9.69
C ARG A 134 24.04 -9.55 -8.49
N LEU A 135 23.83 -10.11 -7.30
CA LEU A 135 24.21 -9.49 -6.05
C LEU A 135 25.11 -10.42 -5.22
N VAL A 136 26.07 -9.82 -4.51
CA VAL A 136 26.98 -10.52 -3.58
C VAL A 136 26.97 -9.77 -2.27
N GLN A 137 26.63 -10.46 -1.18
CA GLN A 137 26.60 -9.86 0.14
C GLN A 137 27.97 -9.97 0.82
N HIS A 138 28.43 -8.86 1.37
CA HIS A 138 29.60 -8.74 2.24
C HIS A 138 29.14 -8.43 3.68
N SER A 139 30.08 -8.35 4.60
CA SER A 139 29.78 -8.07 6.01
C SER A 139 29.14 -6.68 6.23
N ASP A 140 29.52 -5.70 5.41
CA ASP A 140 29.16 -4.28 5.53
C ASP A 140 28.28 -3.76 4.40
N CYS A 141 28.26 -4.42 3.23
CA CYS A 141 27.53 -3.97 2.06
C CYS A 141 27.05 -5.14 1.19
N VAL A 142 26.28 -4.81 0.15
CA VAL A 142 25.93 -5.67 -0.97
C VAL A 142 26.54 -5.06 -2.22
N GLU A 143 27.28 -5.85 -2.98
CA GLU A 143 27.75 -5.50 -4.30
C GLU A 143 26.73 -5.96 -5.34
N LEU A 144 26.31 -5.04 -6.22
CA LEU A 144 25.39 -5.32 -7.31
C LEU A 144 26.14 -5.19 -8.65
N MET A 145 26.01 -6.20 -9.48
CA MET A 145 26.48 -6.18 -10.87
C MET A 145 25.30 -5.86 -11.78
N LEU A 146 25.39 -4.77 -12.49
CA LEU A 146 24.36 -4.25 -13.39
C LEU A 146 24.80 -4.39 -14.85
N ALA A 147 23.87 -4.72 -15.73
CA ALA A 147 24.00 -4.50 -17.16
C ALA A 147 23.42 -3.13 -17.51
N ASP A 148 24.21 -2.30 -18.19
CA ASP A 148 23.73 -1.08 -18.86
C ASP A 148 23.23 -1.51 -20.25
N LEU A 149 21.90 -1.54 -20.42
CA LEU A 149 21.26 -2.05 -21.62
C LEU A 149 21.39 -1.09 -22.82
N THR A 150 21.83 0.16 -22.58
CA THR A 150 22.05 1.14 -23.66
C THR A 150 23.44 1.04 -24.26
N ARG A 151 24.45 0.59 -23.50
CA ARG A 151 25.86 0.58 -23.87
C ARG A 151 26.46 -0.80 -23.99
N ASP A 152 25.71 -1.85 -23.63
CA ASP A 152 26.21 -3.24 -23.52
C ASP A 152 27.46 -3.34 -22.61
N GLU A 153 27.40 -2.61 -21.48
CA GLU A 153 28.49 -2.54 -20.50
C GLU A 153 28.02 -3.07 -19.14
N PHE A 154 28.97 -3.50 -18.33
CA PHE A 154 28.70 -3.89 -16.96
C PHE A 154 29.19 -2.82 -15.99
N LYS A 155 28.34 -2.51 -14.99
CA LYS A 155 28.66 -1.62 -13.89
C LYS A 155 28.61 -2.37 -12.56
N ARG A 156 29.45 -1.97 -11.62
CA ARG A 156 29.37 -2.44 -10.23
C ARG A 156 29.10 -1.26 -9.33
N ILE A 157 28.15 -1.47 -8.42
CA ILE A 157 27.81 -0.51 -7.36
C ILE A 157 27.77 -1.25 -6.03
N ARG A 158 27.87 -0.51 -4.94
CA ARG A 158 27.73 -1.03 -3.58
C ARG A 158 26.65 -0.29 -2.83
N ALA A 159 25.87 -1.00 -2.01
CA ALA A 159 24.90 -0.42 -1.12
C ALA A 159 24.94 -1.12 0.24
N ARG A 160 24.68 -0.39 1.32
CA ARG A 160 24.61 -0.98 2.66
C ARG A 160 23.43 -1.94 2.80
N TYR A 161 22.31 -1.62 2.15
CA TYR A 161 21.12 -2.46 2.09
C TYR A 161 20.50 -2.44 0.68
N VAL A 162 19.71 -3.47 0.37
CA VAL A 162 18.97 -3.59 -0.91
C VAL A 162 17.50 -3.84 -0.64
N ILE A 163 16.62 -3.11 -1.33
CA ILE A 163 15.18 -3.38 -1.41
C ILE A 163 14.89 -3.94 -2.80
N ALA A 164 14.52 -5.21 -2.88
CA ALA A 164 14.05 -5.83 -4.10
C ALA A 164 12.54 -5.61 -4.24
N ALA A 165 12.16 -4.70 -5.14
CA ALA A 165 10.80 -4.39 -5.57
C ALA A 165 10.61 -4.78 -7.05
N ASP A 166 11.31 -5.82 -7.50
CA ASP A 166 11.47 -6.32 -8.88
C ASP A 166 10.31 -7.23 -9.34
N GLY A 167 9.18 -7.17 -8.63
CA GLY A 167 7.92 -7.74 -9.06
C GLY A 167 7.78 -9.25 -8.84
N GLY A 168 6.67 -9.83 -9.33
CA GLY A 168 6.29 -11.23 -9.06
C GLY A 168 7.29 -12.27 -9.57
N SER A 169 8.01 -11.95 -10.64
CA SER A 169 9.08 -12.78 -11.23
C SER A 169 10.47 -12.44 -10.68
N SER A 170 10.56 -11.88 -9.49
CA SER A 170 11.77 -11.40 -8.84
C SER A 170 12.99 -12.28 -9.07
N ALA A 171 13.98 -11.75 -9.79
CA ALA A 171 15.26 -12.40 -10.03
C ALA A 171 16.09 -12.44 -8.74
N ILE A 172 16.00 -11.40 -7.91
CA ILE A 172 16.69 -11.31 -6.63
C ILE A 172 16.20 -12.37 -5.65
N ARG A 173 14.87 -12.59 -5.55
CA ARG A 173 14.32 -13.69 -4.76
C ARG A 173 14.91 -15.04 -5.17
N GLY A 174 15.02 -15.28 -6.49
CA GLY A 174 15.64 -16.49 -7.04
C GLY A 174 17.12 -16.63 -6.66
N GLN A 175 17.91 -15.56 -6.81
CA GLN A 175 19.33 -15.54 -6.47
C GLN A 175 19.60 -15.81 -4.98
N LEU A 176 18.69 -15.36 -4.11
CA LEU A 176 18.77 -15.58 -2.66
C LEU A 176 18.31 -16.98 -2.23
N GLY A 177 17.84 -17.81 -3.18
CA GLY A 177 17.30 -19.14 -2.86
C GLY A 177 16.08 -19.09 -1.96
N ILE A 178 15.25 -18.04 -2.09
CA ILE A 178 14.03 -17.88 -1.30
C ILE A 178 12.87 -18.59 -1.99
N GLY A 179 12.23 -19.51 -1.31
CA GLY A 179 11.03 -20.18 -1.78
C GLY A 179 9.85 -19.21 -1.94
N PHE A 180 9.02 -19.44 -2.97
CA PHE A 180 7.80 -18.66 -3.24
C PHE A 180 6.59 -19.58 -3.22
N GLY A 181 6.23 -20.01 -2.01
CA GLY A 181 5.20 -20.99 -1.75
C GLY A 181 3.79 -20.45 -1.94
N GLY A 182 2.87 -21.34 -2.33
CA GLY A 182 1.47 -20.98 -2.50
C GLY A 182 0.79 -21.74 -3.64
N ARG A 183 -0.15 -21.09 -4.32
CA ARG A 183 -0.89 -21.69 -5.44
C ARG A 183 -1.12 -20.69 -6.58
N THR A 184 -1.25 -21.24 -7.78
CA THR A 184 -1.77 -20.55 -8.94
C THR A 184 -3.21 -21.01 -9.18
N PHE A 185 -4.11 -20.09 -9.48
CA PHE A 185 -5.46 -20.46 -9.90
C PHE A 185 -5.39 -21.00 -11.32
N SER A 186 -6.20 -22.02 -11.61
CA SER A 186 -6.28 -22.62 -12.94
C SER A 186 -6.94 -21.69 -13.95
N GLU A 187 -7.90 -20.87 -13.46
CA GLU A 187 -8.58 -19.92 -14.32
C GLU A 187 -7.64 -18.79 -14.74
N ARG A 188 -7.56 -18.58 -16.03
CA ARG A 188 -6.86 -17.44 -16.65
C ARG A 188 -7.87 -16.34 -16.94
N TRP A 189 -7.41 -15.10 -16.89
CA TRP A 189 -8.25 -13.92 -17.05
C TRP A 189 -7.73 -13.05 -18.18
N ILE A 190 -8.62 -12.64 -19.07
CA ILE A 190 -8.35 -11.62 -20.07
C ILE A 190 -8.66 -10.27 -19.45
N VAL A 191 -7.70 -9.37 -19.49
CA VAL A 191 -7.83 -7.97 -19.10
C VAL A 191 -7.80 -7.13 -20.36
N ILE A 192 -8.78 -6.25 -20.51
CA ILE A 192 -8.94 -5.35 -21.65
C ILE A 192 -8.93 -3.93 -21.11
N ASP A 193 -7.95 -3.14 -21.53
CA ASP A 193 -7.85 -1.71 -21.22
C ASP A 193 -8.34 -0.89 -22.43
N THR A 194 -9.18 0.10 -22.16
CA THR A 194 -9.79 0.93 -23.20
C THR A 194 -9.77 2.39 -22.83
N LYS A 195 -9.89 3.25 -23.85
CA LYS A 195 -10.20 4.66 -23.72
C LYS A 195 -11.68 4.88 -24.01
N VAL A 196 -12.35 5.62 -23.15
CA VAL A 196 -13.77 5.94 -23.29
C VAL A 196 -13.95 7.03 -24.35
N ILE A 197 -14.78 6.78 -25.36
CA ILE A 197 -15.21 7.73 -26.40
C ILE A 197 -16.57 8.31 -26.01
N ARG A 198 -17.51 7.43 -25.62
CA ARG A 198 -18.86 7.77 -25.21
C ARG A 198 -19.20 7.05 -23.90
N GLU A 199 -19.72 7.79 -22.94
CA GLU A 199 -20.15 7.25 -21.65
C GLU A 199 -21.44 6.42 -21.80
N TRP A 200 -21.55 5.36 -20.98
CA TRP A 200 -22.73 4.50 -20.89
C TRP A 200 -23.20 4.39 -19.43
N PRO A 201 -24.46 3.99 -19.17
CA PRO A 201 -24.96 3.86 -17.80
C PRO A 201 -24.13 2.91 -16.95
N GLY A 202 -23.57 3.43 -15.85
CA GLY A 202 -22.77 2.65 -14.89
C GLY A 202 -21.27 2.53 -15.25
N HIS A 203 -20.76 3.26 -16.27
CA HIS A 203 -19.34 3.33 -16.59
C HIS A 203 -18.49 3.89 -15.43
N ASP A 204 -19.10 4.62 -14.50
CA ASP A 204 -18.51 5.31 -13.35
C ASP A 204 -18.32 4.39 -12.12
N ARG A 205 -18.60 3.08 -12.23
CA ARG A 205 -18.66 2.15 -11.08
C ARG A 205 -17.89 0.87 -11.34
N LEU A 206 -17.29 0.36 -10.28
CA LEU A 206 -16.78 -1.02 -10.27
C LEU A 206 -17.97 -1.97 -10.17
N ARG A 207 -18.13 -2.85 -11.17
CA ARG A 207 -19.18 -3.87 -11.20
C ARG A 207 -18.57 -5.27 -11.28
N PHE A 208 -19.10 -6.16 -10.47
CA PHE A 208 -18.87 -7.59 -10.54
C PHE A 208 -20.12 -8.25 -11.08
N HIS A 209 -20.10 -8.65 -12.36
CA HIS A 209 -21.19 -9.35 -13.02
C HIS A 209 -21.17 -10.80 -12.60
N CYS A 210 -22.06 -11.18 -11.68
CA CYS A 210 -22.19 -12.53 -11.16
C CYS A 210 -22.95 -13.44 -12.13
N ASN A 211 -22.58 -13.41 -13.41
CA ASN A 211 -23.17 -14.24 -14.45
C ASN A 211 -22.49 -15.62 -14.49
N PRO A 212 -23.22 -16.75 -14.22
CA PRO A 212 -22.61 -18.08 -14.25
C PRO A 212 -22.05 -18.47 -15.63
N ALA A 213 -22.61 -17.93 -16.72
CA ALA A 213 -22.15 -18.23 -18.07
C ALA A 213 -20.77 -17.61 -18.36
N ARG A 214 -20.55 -16.38 -17.91
CA ARG A 214 -19.26 -15.68 -17.97
C ARG A 214 -19.24 -14.57 -16.93
N PRO A 215 -18.64 -14.80 -15.74
CA PRO A 215 -18.42 -13.73 -14.78
C PRO A 215 -17.59 -12.62 -15.43
N THR A 216 -17.84 -11.37 -15.04
CA THR A 216 -17.13 -10.22 -15.61
C THR A 216 -16.86 -9.22 -14.51
N VAL A 217 -15.73 -8.56 -14.60
CA VAL A 217 -15.43 -7.35 -13.82
C VAL A 217 -15.29 -6.21 -14.79
N ASP A 218 -15.95 -5.10 -14.52
CA ASP A 218 -15.68 -3.85 -15.22
C ASP A 218 -15.52 -2.70 -14.24
N CYS A 219 -14.61 -1.81 -14.53
CA CYS A 219 -14.30 -0.71 -13.62
C CYS A 219 -13.81 0.54 -14.37
N PRO A 220 -14.19 1.72 -13.88
CA PRO A 220 -13.60 2.96 -14.35
C PRO A 220 -12.12 2.98 -13.94
N THR A 221 -11.30 3.48 -14.83
CA THR A 221 -9.96 3.95 -14.54
C THR A 221 -9.91 5.42 -14.95
N PRO A 222 -9.41 6.35 -14.10
CA PRO A 222 -9.46 7.79 -14.38
C PRO A 222 -8.85 8.19 -15.72
N LEU A 223 -8.94 9.47 -16.04
CA LEU A 223 -8.38 10.06 -17.26
C LEU A 223 -9.00 9.51 -18.55
N GLY A 224 -10.28 9.16 -18.49
CA GLY A 224 -11.04 8.66 -19.64
C GLY A 224 -10.75 7.22 -20.01
N HIS A 225 -10.30 6.41 -19.08
CA HIS A 225 -10.04 4.99 -19.30
C HIS A 225 -11.11 4.12 -18.66
N HIS A 226 -11.25 2.88 -19.15
CA HIS A 226 -12.09 1.84 -18.56
C HIS A 226 -11.46 0.46 -18.76
N ARG A 227 -11.70 -0.46 -17.83
CA ARG A 227 -11.15 -1.82 -17.84
C ARG A 227 -12.25 -2.85 -17.73
N TRP A 228 -12.12 -3.93 -18.52
CA TRP A 228 -12.88 -5.16 -18.34
C TRP A 228 -11.96 -6.33 -18.04
N GLU A 229 -12.44 -7.26 -17.21
CA GLU A 229 -11.74 -8.50 -16.91
C GLU A 229 -12.71 -9.67 -17.04
N PHE A 230 -12.31 -10.70 -17.80
CA PHE A 230 -13.10 -11.88 -18.10
C PHE A 230 -12.29 -13.13 -17.82
N PRO A 231 -12.83 -14.13 -17.07
CA PRO A 231 -12.20 -15.43 -17.01
C PRO A 231 -12.33 -16.14 -18.35
N MET A 232 -11.26 -16.80 -18.77
CA MET A 232 -11.29 -17.70 -19.91
C MET A 232 -12.18 -18.92 -19.58
N ARG A 233 -12.85 -19.45 -20.59
CA ARG A 233 -13.55 -20.74 -20.50
C ARG A 233 -12.56 -21.86 -20.71
N ASP A 234 -12.91 -23.08 -20.27
CA ASP A 234 -12.02 -24.22 -20.32
C ASP A 234 -11.68 -24.65 -21.77
N GLU A 235 -12.60 -24.36 -22.71
CA GLU A 235 -12.46 -24.63 -24.15
C GLU A 235 -11.74 -23.52 -24.93
N GLU A 236 -11.44 -22.38 -24.30
CA GLU A 236 -10.79 -21.21 -24.95
C GLU A 236 -9.26 -21.28 -24.80
N ASP A 237 -8.55 -20.98 -25.90
CA ASP A 237 -7.08 -20.85 -25.94
C ASP A 237 -6.68 -19.37 -26.07
N ASP A 238 -5.50 -19.02 -25.59
CA ASP A 238 -4.92 -17.69 -25.73
C ASP A 238 -4.84 -17.22 -27.17
N ARG A 239 -4.48 -18.14 -28.07
CA ARG A 239 -4.33 -17.84 -29.51
C ARG A 239 -5.62 -17.41 -30.15
N ASP A 240 -6.75 -17.96 -29.65
CA ASP A 240 -8.07 -17.68 -30.18
C ASP A 240 -8.65 -16.39 -29.62
N LEU A 241 -8.22 -15.98 -28.42
CA LEU A 241 -8.81 -14.85 -27.70
C LEU A 241 -7.92 -13.60 -27.68
N LEU A 242 -6.61 -13.72 -27.84
CA LEU A 242 -5.70 -12.56 -27.83
C LEU A 242 -5.56 -11.94 -29.22
N ASN A 243 -6.71 -11.66 -29.87
CA ASN A 243 -6.84 -10.90 -31.08
C ASN A 243 -8.02 -9.92 -30.99
N GLU A 244 -7.95 -8.86 -31.76
CA GLU A 244 -8.91 -7.74 -31.66
C GLU A 244 -10.35 -8.16 -31.99
N ASP A 245 -10.56 -9.03 -32.97
CA ASP A 245 -11.90 -9.51 -33.36
C ASP A 245 -12.57 -10.31 -32.23
N ALA A 246 -11.80 -11.14 -31.53
CA ALA A 246 -12.29 -11.89 -30.39
C ALA A 246 -12.61 -10.97 -29.20
N ILE A 247 -11.78 -9.97 -28.97
CA ILE A 247 -12.02 -8.97 -27.92
C ILE A 247 -13.28 -8.17 -28.21
N TRP A 248 -13.50 -7.72 -29.44
CA TRP A 248 -14.73 -7.05 -29.82
C TRP A 248 -15.98 -7.93 -29.65
N LYS A 249 -15.90 -9.22 -29.97
CA LYS A 249 -17.02 -10.16 -29.70
C LYS A 249 -17.36 -10.21 -28.19
N ILE A 250 -16.35 -10.18 -27.33
CA ILE A 250 -16.54 -10.18 -25.88
C ILE A 250 -17.19 -8.86 -25.43
N LEU A 251 -16.70 -7.71 -25.87
CA LEU A 251 -17.22 -6.40 -25.51
C LEU A 251 -18.64 -6.16 -26.05
N ASN A 252 -18.90 -6.59 -27.30
CA ASN A 252 -20.24 -6.49 -27.89
C ASN A 252 -21.29 -7.28 -27.10
N HIS A 253 -20.92 -8.41 -26.47
CA HIS A 253 -21.79 -9.13 -25.55
C HIS A 253 -22.16 -8.34 -24.29
N GLN A 254 -21.37 -7.32 -23.94
CA GLN A 254 -21.66 -6.37 -22.87
C GLN A 254 -22.39 -5.11 -23.37
N GLY A 255 -22.73 -5.06 -24.66
CA GLY A 255 -23.37 -3.91 -25.31
C GLY A 255 -22.38 -2.76 -25.60
N ILE A 256 -21.07 -3.02 -25.57
CA ILE A 256 -20.02 -2.03 -25.82
C ILE A 256 -19.51 -2.19 -27.26
N THR A 257 -19.43 -1.08 -27.97
CA THR A 257 -19.06 -1.01 -29.39
C THR A 257 -17.88 -0.07 -29.63
N THR A 258 -17.44 0.00 -30.89
CA THR A 258 -16.40 0.96 -31.32
C THR A 258 -16.82 2.42 -31.17
N ASP A 259 -18.12 2.71 -31.03
CA ASP A 259 -18.61 4.07 -30.74
C ASP A 259 -18.42 4.45 -29.26
N ASP A 260 -18.31 3.46 -28.39
CA ASP A 260 -18.22 3.67 -26.94
C ASP A 260 -16.77 3.74 -26.45
N VAL A 261 -15.89 2.90 -27.03
CA VAL A 261 -14.50 2.79 -26.58
C VAL A 261 -13.52 2.49 -27.70
N GLU A 262 -12.26 2.87 -27.48
CA GLU A 262 -11.08 2.47 -28.22
C GLU A 262 -10.28 1.45 -27.39
N ILE A 263 -9.89 0.30 -27.97
CA ILE A 263 -9.05 -0.69 -27.30
C ILE A 263 -7.62 -0.16 -27.26
N LEU A 264 -7.05 -0.01 -26.05
CA LEU A 264 -5.65 0.36 -25.83
C LEU A 264 -4.75 -0.86 -25.74
N GLY A 265 -5.29 -1.98 -25.28
CA GLY A 265 -4.56 -3.23 -25.18
C GLY A 265 -5.32 -4.30 -24.41
N PHE A 266 -4.84 -5.52 -24.55
CA PHE A 266 -5.37 -6.67 -23.82
C PHE A 266 -4.26 -7.65 -23.49
N ALA A 267 -4.45 -8.42 -22.42
CA ALA A 267 -3.50 -9.44 -22.00
C ALA A 267 -4.20 -10.54 -21.20
N CYS A 268 -3.57 -11.71 -21.16
CA CYS A 268 -4.03 -12.81 -20.34
C CYS A 268 -3.14 -12.98 -19.11
N TYR A 269 -3.78 -13.10 -17.94
CA TYR A 269 -3.09 -13.25 -16.65
C TYR A 269 -3.61 -14.45 -15.87
N SER A 270 -2.69 -15.09 -15.15
CA SER A 270 -3.04 -16.06 -14.10
C SER A 270 -2.99 -15.39 -12.74
N HIS A 271 -3.95 -15.68 -11.90
CA HIS A 271 -3.96 -15.19 -10.53
C HIS A 271 -3.15 -16.09 -9.62
N HIS A 272 -2.37 -15.50 -8.74
CA HIS A 272 -1.52 -16.22 -7.79
C HIS A 272 -1.87 -15.85 -6.36
N VAL A 273 -1.70 -16.81 -5.45
CA VAL A 273 -1.56 -16.59 -4.01
C VAL A 273 -0.25 -17.21 -3.61
N ARG A 274 0.78 -16.40 -3.48
CA ARG A 274 2.12 -16.86 -3.12
C ARG A 274 2.77 -15.94 -2.11
N PHE A 275 3.61 -16.50 -1.25
CA PHE A 275 4.38 -15.75 -0.27
C PHE A 275 5.81 -16.25 -0.26
N ALA A 276 6.75 -15.32 -0.22
CA ALA A 276 8.14 -15.64 0.01
C ALA A 276 8.30 -16.17 1.45
N ASP A 277 9.10 -17.21 1.60
CA ASP A 277 9.35 -17.84 2.90
C ASP A 277 10.10 -16.90 3.84
N ARG A 278 10.98 -16.10 3.25
CA ARG A 278 11.79 -15.08 3.95
C ARG A 278 11.71 -13.77 3.18
N TRP A 279 11.48 -12.67 3.90
CA TRP A 279 11.43 -11.32 3.34
C TRP A 279 12.74 -10.56 3.56
N ARG A 280 13.63 -11.12 4.35
CA ARG A 280 14.98 -10.62 4.60
C ARG A 280 15.98 -11.77 4.49
N VAL A 281 17.09 -11.55 3.80
CA VAL A 281 18.31 -12.39 3.85
C VAL A 281 19.49 -11.44 3.98
N GLY A 282 20.10 -11.41 5.16
CA GLY A 282 21.19 -10.48 5.46
C GLY A 282 20.78 -9.03 5.26
N ARG A 283 21.37 -8.38 4.26
CA ARG A 283 21.16 -6.97 3.92
C ARG A 283 20.15 -6.74 2.79
N VAL A 284 19.51 -7.78 2.30
CA VAL A 284 18.56 -7.72 1.17
C VAL A 284 17.14 -8.00 1.67
N PHE A 285 16.21 -7.13 1.28
CA PHE A 285 14.78 -7.19 1.63
C PHE A 285 13.94 -7.34 0.38
N LEU A 286 12.89 -8.16 0.44
CA LEU A 286 11.85 -8.25 -0.59
C LEU A 286 10.66 -7.38 -0.19
N ALA A 287 10.06 -6.66 -1.16
CA ALA A 287 8.87 -5.84 -0.93
C ALA A 287 7.89 -5.97 -2.12
N GLY A 288 6.59 -5.80 -1.84
CA GLY A 288 5.54 -5.91 -2.84
C GLY A 288 5.49 -7.29 -3.49
N ASP A 289 5.26 -7.34 -4.80
CA ASP A 289 5.09 -8.60 -5.54
C ASP A 289 6.32 -9.52 -5.48
N ALA A 290 7.51 -9.00 -5.20
CA ALA A 290 8.70 -9.81 -4.93
C ALA A 290 8.55 -10.66 -3.66
N ALA A 291 7.85 -10.15 -2.65
CA ALA A 291 7.60 -10.82 -1.36
C ALA A 291 6.28 -11.60 -1.34
N HIS A 292 5.25 -11.14 -2.04
CA HIS A 292 3.91 -11.76 -2.02
C HIS A 292 3.12 -11.44 -3.28
N ALA A 293 2.43 -12.41 -3.82
CA ALA A 293 1.46 -12.26 -4.90
C ALA A 293 0.06 -12.55 -4.38
N MET A 294 -0.88 -11.66 -4.68
CA MET A 294 -2.28 -11.82 -4.30
C MET A 294 -3.22 -11.57 -5.48
N PRO A 295 -4.41 -12.21 -5.50
CA PRO A 295 -5.38 -11.99 -6.56
C PRO A 295 -5.99 -10.59 -6.49
N PRO A 296 -6.43 -10.01 -7.62
CA PRO A 296 -6.84 -8.61 -7.73
C PRO A 296 -8.21 -8.29 -7.16
N TRP A 297 -8.99 -9.29 -6.73
CA TRP A 297 -10.42 -9.19 -6.40
C TRP A 297 -10.84 -8.13 -5.37
N ILE A 298 -9.90 -7.58 -4.61
CA ILE A 298 -10.15 -6.48 -3.68
C ILE A 298 -9.19 -5.29 -3.90
N GLY A 299 -8.39 -5.29 -4.97
CA GLY A 299 -7.52 -4.19 -5.34
C GLY A 299 -6.40 -3.86 -4.36
N GLN A 300 -5.87 -4.85 -3.60
CA GLN A 300 -4.95 -4.59 -2.49
C GLN A 300 -3.47 -4.97 -2.75
N GLY A 301 -3.11 -5.45 -3.95
CA GLY A 301 -1.73 -5.88 -4.24
C GLY A 301 -0.71 -4.74 -4.14
N MET A 302 -0.89 -3.69 -4.92
CA MET A 302 -0.07 -2.49 -4.88
C MET A 302 -0.08 -1.84 -3.48
N CYS A 303 -1.26 -1.72 -2.88
CA CYS A 303 -1.42 -1.14 -1.55
C CYS A 303 -0.63 -1.90 -0.47
N ALA A 304 -0.59 -3.23 -0.54
CA ALA A 304 0.20 -4.05 0.38
C ALA A 304 1.70 -3.77 0.22
N GLY A 305 2.20 -3.66 -1.02
CA GLY A 305 3.59 -3.33 -1.31
C GLY A 305 3.99 -1.92 -0.85
N VAL A 306 3.13 -0.92 -1.03
CA VAL A 306 3.36 0.44 -0.51
C VAL A 306 3.45 0.42 1.03
N ARG A 307 2.57 -0.33 1.70
CA ARG A 307 2.65 -0.51 3.16
C ARG A 307 3.91 -1.26 3.60
N ASP A 308 4.45 -2.16 2.77
CA ASP A 308 5.70 -2.86 3.08
C ASP A 308 6.87 -1.87 3.16
N VAL A 309 7.02 -1.03 2.15
CA VAL A 309 8.12 -0.05 2.13
C VAL A 309 7.91 1.07 3.15
N ALA A 310 6.68 1.47 3.44
CA ALA A 310 6.39 2.40 4.53
C ALA A 310 6.83 1.85 5.90
N ASN A 311 6.65 0.55 6.14
CA ASN A 311 7.13 -0.12 7.35
C ASN A 311 8.66 -0.29 7.38
N LEU A 312 9.28 -0.57 6.23
CA LEU A 312 10.71 -0.89 6.12
C LEU A 312 11.60 0.37 6.10
N CYS A 313 11.23 1.41 5.35
CA CYS A 313 12.11 2.56 5.08
C CYS A 313 12.50 3.32 6.34
N TRP A 314 11.57 3.61 7.26
CA TRP A 314 11.92 4.29 8.51
C TRP A 314 12.82 3.43 9.41
N LYS A 315 12.69 2.10 9.36
CA LYS A 315 13.57 1.18 10.12
C LYS A 315 14.97 1.16 9.55
N LEU A 316 15.10 1.15 8.22
CA LEU A 316 16.39 1.29 7.55
C LEU A 316 17.07 2.60 7.94
N GLN A 317 16.33 3.69 7.88
CA GLN A 317 16.83 5.01 8.29
C GLN A 317 17.27 5.02 9.76
N ALA A 318 16.46 4.44 10.65
CA ALA A 318 16.81 4.38 12.08
C ALA A 318 18.07 3.55 12.36
N VAL A 319 18.29 2.47 11.61
CA VAL A 319 19.50 1.65 11.71
C VAL A 319 20.71 2.36 11.10
N LEU A 320 20.54 2.95 9.92
CA LEU A 320 21.62 3.65 9.21
C LEU A 320 22.12 4.87 9.98
N SER A 321 21.23 5.54 10.70
CA SER A 321 21.57 6.66 11.59
C SER A 321 22.08 6.24 12.98
N GLY A 322 22.04 4.95 13.31
CA GLY A 322 22.37 4.44 14.63
C GLY A 322 21.32 4.69 15.72
N SER A 323 20.10 5.13 15.34
CA SER A 323 19.01 5.39 16.30
C SER A 323 18.41 4.12 16.87
N LEU A 324 18.46 3.02 16.12
CA LEU A 324 18.00 1.69 16.55
C LEU A 324 18.99 0.62 16.12
N PRO A 325 19.08 -0.49 16.88
CA PRO A 325 19.94 -1.61 16.52
C PRO A 325 19.42 -2.34 15.27
N GLU A 326 20.33 -2.98 14.52
CA GLU A 326 20.00 -3.70 13.28
C GLU A 326 18.89 -4.76 13.45
N ALA A 327 18.77 -5.35 14.63
CA ALA A 327 17.74 -6.34 14.96
C ALA A 327 16.29 -5.82 14.75
N VAL A 328 16.08 -4.49 14.70
CA VAL A 328 14.75 -3.93 14.39
C VAL A 328 14.27 -4.33 12.99
N LEU A 329 15.19 -4.54 12.06
CA LEU A 329 14.88 -4.92 10.69
C LEU A 329 14.23 -6.32 10.58
N ASP A 330 14.46 -7.21 11.55
CA ASP A 330 13.81 -8.53 11.61
C ASP A 330 12.33 -8.43 11.93
N THR A 331 11.88 -7.29 12.46
CA THR A 331 10.45 -7.04 12.73
C THR A 331 9.65 -6.77 11.48
N TYR A 332 10.26 -6.45 10.33
CA TYR A 332 9.59 -6.17 9.08
C TYR A 332 8.65 -7.29 8.64
N GLN A 333 9.19 -8.48 8.44
CA GLN A 333 8.37 -9.65 8.05
C GLN A 333 7.37 -10.03 9.15
N ALA A 334 7.77 -9.95 10.42
CA ALA A 334 6.91 -10.30 11.54
C ALA A 334 5.67 -9.40 11.65
N GLU A 335 5.77 -8.15 11.25
CA GLU A 335 4.68 -7.18 11.22
C GLU A 335 3.83 -7.31 9.96
N ARG A 336 4.48 -7.42 8.79
CA ARG A 336 3.79 -7.31 7.51
C ARG A 336 3.15 -8.62 7.03
N LEU A 337 3.84 -9.75 7.13
CA LEU A 337 3.37 -11.02 6.58
C LEU A 337 2.01 -11.48 7.13
N PRO A 338 1.72 -11.39 8.46
CA PRO A 338 0.41 -11.78 8.98
C PRO A 338 -0.73 -10.93 8.40
N HIS A 339 -0.53 -9.61 8.29
CA HIS A 339 -1.52 -8.70 7.72
C HIS A 339 -1.76 -8.99 6.23
N VAL A 340 -0.69 -9.15 5.45
CA VAL A 340 -0.78 -9.47 4.02
C VAL A 340 -1.50 -10.82 3.78
N LYS A 341 -1.20 -11.85 4.60
CA LYS A 341 -1.91 -13.14 4.55
C LYS A 341 -3.41 -12.99 4.84
N GLU A 342 -3.77 -12.17 5.83
CA GLU A 342 -5.17 -11.95 6.17
C GLU A 342 -5.91 -11.23 5.04
N VAL A 343 -5.35 -10.16 4.48
CA VAL A 343 -5.89 -9.44 3.31
C VAL A 343 -6.07 -10.40 2.13
N THR A 344 -5.03 -11.20 1.81
CA THR A 344 -5.06 -12.17 0.71
C THR A 344 -6.15 -13.22 0.90
N ASN A 345 -6.31 -13.76 2.12
CA ASN A 345 -7.36 -14.73 2.41
C ASN A 345 -8.76 -14.14 2.22
N ARG A 346 -8.95 -12.86 2.53
CA ARG A 346 -10.22 -12.17 2.29
C ARG A 346 -10.45 -11.93 0.81
N ALA A 347 -9.43 -11.53 0.05
CA ALA A 347 -9.50 -11.44 -1.40
C ALA A 347 -9.96 -12.76 -2.04
N VAL A 348 -9.37 -13.88 -1.62
CA VAL A 348 -9.76 -15.22 -2.11
C VAL A 348 -11.23 -15.54 -1.79
N LYS A 349 -11.72 -15.17 -0.60
CA LYS A 349 -13.14 -15.39 -0.25
C LYS A 349 -14.09 -14.58 -1.14
N VAL A 350 -13.76 -13.33 -1.43
CA VAL A 350 -14.52 -12.47 -2.35
C VAL A 350 -14.48 -13.04 -3.76
N GLY A 351 -13.30 -13.44 -4.25
CA GLY A 351 -13.16 -14.05 -5.56
C GLY A 351 -14.02 -15.29 -5.76
N LYS A 352 -14.12 -16.17 -4.75
CA LYS A 352 -15.02 -17.34 -4.82
C LYS A 352 -16.50 -16.95 -5.04
N VAL A 353 -16.92 -15.81 -4.50
CA VAL A 353 -18.29 -15.31 -4.72
C VAL A 353 -18.49 -14.86 -6.16
N ILE A 354 -17.46 -14.23 -6.75
CA ILE A 354 -17.52 -13.68 -8.12
C ILE A 354 -17.49 -14.80 -9.16
N VAL A 355 -16.56 -15.76 -9.00
CA VAL A 355 -16.19 -16.75 -10.04
C VAL A 355 -17.09 -17.98 -10.05
N ASP A 356 -18.04 -18.15 -9.10
CA ASP A 356 -18.89 -19.34 -9.05
C ASP A 356 -19.80 -19.46 -10.29
N ARG A 357 -19.46 -20.41 -11.17
CA ARG A 357 -20.12 -20.69 -12.44
C ARG A 357 -21.30 -21.67 -12.33
N HIS A 358 -21.53 -22.27 -11.15
CA HIS A 358 -22.60 -23.27 -11.00
C HIS A 358 -23.98 -22.58 -10.93
N PRO A 359 -24.92 -22.84 -11.90
CA PRO A 359 -26.18 -22.10 -11.99
C PRO A 359 -27.05 -22.16 -10.74
N LEU A 360 -27.15 -23.35 -10.09
CA LEU A 360 -27.93 -23.52 -8.87
C LEU A 360 -27.31 -22.77 -7.68
N ARG A 361 -25.99 -22.82 -7.53
CA ARG A 361 -25.29 -22.06 -6.48
C ARG A 361 -25.43 -20.57 -6.69
N ALA A 362 -25.35 -20.10 -7.93
CA ALA A 362 -25.56 -18.70 -8.28
C ALA A 362 -26.99 -18.23 -7.93
N ALA A 363 -28.01 -19.05 -8.21
CA ALA A 363 -29.40 -18.76 -7.86
C ALA A 363 -29.60 -18.70 -6.33
N VAL A 364 -29.07 -19.67 -5.59
CA VAL A 364 -29.11 -19.71 -4.12
C VAL A 364 -28.36 -18.48 -3.56
N ARG A 365 -27.15 -18.21 -4.04
CA ARG A 365 -26.35 -17.05 -3.64
C ARG A 365 -27.14 -15.76 -3.82
N ARG A 366 -27.74 -15.54 -5.00
CA ARG A 366 -28.58 -14.37 -5.30
C ARG A 366 -29.71 -14.22 -4.29
N HIS A 367 -30.44 -15.31 -4.02
CA HIS A 367 -31.56 -15.28 -3.07
C HIS A 367 -31.08 -14.97 -1.64
N VAL A 368 -30.03 -15.65 -1.19
CA VAL A 368 -29.45 -15.49 0.15
C VAL A 368 -28.98 -14.03 0.34
N PHE A 369 -28.23 -13.49 -0.60
CA PHE A 369 -27.72 -12.12 -0.47
C PHE A 369 -28.84 -11.06 -0.54
N ARG A 370 -29.82 -11.22 -1.44
CA ARG A 370 -30.99 -10.31 -1.49
C ARG A 370 -31.78 -10.34 -0.17
N THR A 371 -31.92 -11.50 0.45
CA THR A 371 -32.63 -11.64 1.72
C THR A 371 -31.78 -11.11 2.89
N ALA A 372 -30.50 -11.51 2.95
CA ALA A 372 -29.59 -11.05 4.00
C ALA A 372 -29.39 -9.53 3.97
N ASN A 373 -29.37 -8.92 2.79
CA ASN A 373 -29.22 -7.46 2.68
C ASN A 373 -30.42 -6.67 3.25
N LYS A 374 -31.57 -7.34 3.44
CA LYS A 374 -32.73 -6.77 4.14
C LYS A 374 -32.58 -6.80 5.65
N LEU A 375 -31.63 -7.57 6.19
CA LEU A 375 -31.35 -7.65 7.62
C LEU A 375 -30.46 -6.48 8.05
N PRO A 376 -30.90 -5.61 8.98
CA PRO A 376 -30.14 -4.40 9.35
C PRO A 376 -28.72 -4.68 9.83
N GLY A 377 -28.51 -5.75 10.60
CA GLY A 377 -27.22 -6.13 11.12
C GLY A 377 -26.23 -6.57 10.03
N PHE A 378 -26.68 -7.38 9.05
CA PHE A 378 -25.85 -7.84 7.96
C PHE A 378 -25.50 -6.72 6.98
N SER A 379 -26.48 -5.90 6.62
CA SER A 379 -26.26 -4.75 5.75
C SER A 379 -25.34 -3.69 6.39
N ALA A 380 -25.42 -3.49 7.70
CA ALA A 380 -24.48 -2.63 8.44
C ALA A 380 -23.07 -3.21 8.50
N TRP A 381 -22.93 -4.53 8.70
CA TRP A 381 -21.64 -5.21 8.71
C TRP A 381 -20.93 -5.11 7.34
N LEU A 382 -21.68 -5.29 6.24
CA LEU A 382 -21.17 -5.11 4.88
C LEU A 382 -20.79 -3.65 4.58
N ARG A 383 -21.69 -2.71 4.91
CA ARG A 383 -21.46 -1.28 4.66
C ARG A 383 -20.28 -0.72 5.43
N ASN A 384 -20.05 -1.20 6.64
CA ASN A 384 -18.97 -0.72 7.51
C ASN A 384 -17.62 -1.37 7.21
N ASN A 385 -17.48 -2.12 6.10
CA ASN A 385 -16.26 -2.84 5.72
C ASN A 385 -15.60 -3.64 6.87
N ARG A 386 -16.39 -4.06 7.87
CA ARG A 386 -15.87 -4.85 9.00
C ARG A 386 -15.27 -6.19 8.58
N TRP A 387 -15.51 -6.59 7.37
CA TRP A 387 -14.92 -7.78 6.76
C TRP A 387 -13.46 -7.58 6.31
N LEU A 388 -12.96 -6.33 6.16
CA LEU A 388 -11.54 -6.05 5.91
C LEU A 388 -10.74 -6.02 7.22
N PRO A 389 -9.47 -6.50 7.24
CA PRO A 389 -8.65 -6.42 8.44
C PRO A 389 -8.38 -4.96 8.81
N PRO A 390 -8.33 -4.68 10.13
CA PRO A 390 -7.92 -3.36 10.58
C PRO A 390 -6.41 -3.15 10.37
N ALA A 391 -5.99 -1.90 10.26
CA ALA A 391 -4.58 -1.52 10.27
C ALA A 391 -3.99 -1.72 11.68
N ARG A 392 -3.49 -2.94 11.93
CA ARG A 392 -2.95 -3.35 13.24
C ARG A 392 -1.86 -4.39 13.08
N TYR A 393 -0.76 -4.21 13.81
CA TYR A 393 0.28 -5.22 13.99
C TYR A 393 0.07 -5.98 15.31
N GLY A 394 0.17 -7.30 15.26
CA GLY A 394 0.06 -8.18 16.43
C GLY A 394 1.42 -8.61 17.00
N SER A 395 2.51 -8.32 16.28
CA SER A 395 3.89 -8.70 16.63
C SER A 395 4.86 -7.69 16.03
N GLY A 396 6.13 -7.80 16.37
CA GLY A 396 7.20 -6.95 15.86
C GLY A 396 7.70 -5.95 16.89
N LEU A 397 8.04 -4.72 16.47
CA LEU A 397 8.54 -3.65 17.34
C LEU A 397 7.37 -3.00 18.09
N LEU A 398 6.89 -3.67 19.12
CA LEU A 398 5.77 -3.29 19.96
C LEU A 398 6.09 -3.57 21.44
N ALA A 399 5.70 -2.68 22.32
CA ALA A 399 5.81 -2.91 23.76
C ALA A 399 4.75 -3.92 24.23
N ARG A 400 5.22 -4.99 24.89
CA ARG A 400 4.35 -6.07 25.41
C ARG A 400 3.78 -5.72 26.78
N ASN A 401 3.04 -4.63 26.89
CA ASN A 401 2.48 -4.17 28.18
C ASN A 401 0.96 -4.37 28.32
N GLY A 402 0.33 -5.07 27.37
CA GLY A 402 -1.10 -5.39 27.42
C GLY A 402 -2.04 -4.20 27.20
N ASN A 403 -1.53 -3.03 26.78
CA ASN A 403 -2.38 -1.89 26.47
C ASN A 403 -3.13 -2.11 25.15
N PRO A 404 -4.47 -1.89 25.10
CA PRO A 404 -5.29 -2.15 23.91
C PRO A 404 -4.97 -1.30 22.69
N ALA A 405 -4.30 -0.15 22.84
CA ALA A 405 -3.90 0.70 21.74
C ALA A 405 -2.69 0.18 20.98
N VAL A 406 -1.86 -0.68 21.60
CA VAL A 406 -0.60 -1.15 21.01
C VAL A 406 -0.82 -1.89 19.70
N GLY A 407 -0.03 -1.54 18.72
CA GLY A 407 -0.05 -2.10 17.38
C GLY A 407 -1.11 -1.50 16.44
N TRP A 408 -1.98 -0.63 16.89
CA TRP A 408 -2.96 0.04 16.04
C TRP A 408 -2.35 1.24 15.31
N LEU A 409 -2.78 1.46 14.08
CA LEU A 409 -2.59 2.74 13.40
C LEU A 409 -3.51 3.79 14.04
N VAL A 410 -2.97 4.94 14.40
CA VAL A 410 -3.74 6.05 14.99
C VAL A 410 -4.54 6.76 13.90
N PRO A 411 -5.80 7.15 14.15
CA PRO A 411 -6.56 7.95 13.18
C PRO A 411 -5.86 9.27 12.84
N GLN A 412 -6.07 9.75 11.62
CA GLN A 412 -5.56 11.03 11.13
C GLN A 412 -6.71 12.02 10.89
N PRO A 413 -7.28 12.66 11.95
CA PRO A 413 -8.24 13.74 11.75
C PRO A 413 -7.56 15.04 11.30
N TRP A 414 -8.38 16.00 10.90
CA TRP A 414 -7.97 17.39 10.83
C TRP A 414 -7.86 17.96 12.25
N VAL A 415 -6.74 18.61 12.54
CA VAL A 415 -6.42 19.19 13.85
C VAL A 415 -5.99 20.65 13.66
N ILE A 416 -5.85 21.37 14.77
CA ILE A 416 -5.25 22.70 14.79
C ILE A 416 -3.84 22.59 15.36
N ASP A 417 -2.88 23.11 14.66
CA ASP A 417 -1.47 23.13 15.04
C ASP A 417 -1.11 24.29 16.01
N ALA A 418 0.18 24.52 16.21
CA ALA A 418 0.70 25.55 17.10
C ALA A 418 0.39 26.99 16.63
N ASP A 419 0.31 27.19 15.33
CA ASP A 419 0.09 28.51 14.69
C ASP A 419 -1.41 28.82 14.54
N GLY A 420 -2.28 27.86 14.80
CA GLY A 420 -3.73 27.96 14.68
C GLY A 420 -4.25 27.49 13.33
N ASP A 421 -3.40 26.90 12.51
CA ASP A 421 -3.77 26.41 11.20
C ASP A 421 -4.41 25.03 11.26
N ARG A 422 -5.35 24.81 10.33
CA ARG A 422 -6.01 23.51 10.18
C ARG A 422 -5.17 22.59 9.28
N VAL A 423 -4.52 21.62 9.89
CA VAL A 423 -3.64 20.67 9.22
C VAL A 423 -4.09 19.22 9.47
N ARG A 424 -3.59 18.27 8.69
CA ARG A 424 -3.79 16.85 9.02
C ARG A 424 -2.87 16.46 10.19
N PHE A 425 -3.32 15.53 11.01
CA PHE A 425 -2.57 15.08 12.19
C PHE A 425 -1.12 14.64 11.87
N ASP A 426 -0.90 13.91 10.77
CA ASP A 426 0.44 13.46 10.39
C ASP A 426 1.36 14.59 9.91
N ASP A 427 0.84 15.73 9.48
CA ASP A 427 1.65 16.89 9.14
C ASP A 427 2.39 17.44 10.37
N ILE A 428 1.86 17.13 11.58
CA ILE A 428 2.52 17.49 12.85
C ILE A 428 3.43 16.36 13.36
N VAL A 429 2.98 15.09 13.30
CA VAL A 429 3.65 13.97 14.00
C VAL A 429 4.34 12.98 13.06
N GLY A 430 4.02 12.99 11.77
CA GLY A 430 4.47 11.98 10.81
C GLY A 430 5.99 11.90 10.65
N GLY A 431 6.45 10.69 10.32
CA GLY A 431 7.86 10.41 10.01
C GLY A 431 8.81 10.39 11.21
N ARG A 432 8.33 10.59 12.44
CA ARG A 432 9.17 10.61 13.65
C ARG A 432 8.50 9.96 14.84
N TRP A 433 9.31 9.53 15.80
CA TRP A 433 8.81 9.14 17.11
C TRP A 433 8.18 10.33 17.82
N THR A 434 6.96 10.14 18.37
CA THR A 434 6.24 11.18 19.08
C THR A 434 5.45 10.55 20.22
N VAL A 435 5.44 11.18 21.39
CA VAL A 435 4.55 10.80 22.49
C VAL A 435 3.36 11.75 22.52
N LEU A 436 2.16 11.18 22.62
CA LEU A 436 0.91 11.91 22.75
C LEU A 436 0.24 11.60 24.09
N HIS A 437 -0.31 12.62 24.76
CA HIS A 437 -1.03 12.43 26.01
C HIS A 437 -2.26 13.34 26.12
N THR A 438 -3.25 12.93 26.95
CA THR A 438 -4.47 13.72 27.21
C THR A 438 -4.45 14.43 28.57
N GLY A 439 -3.53 14.04 29.45
CA GLY A 439 -3.45 14.56 30.84
C GLY A 439 -2.13 15.26 31.13
N THR A 440 -1.49 14.89 32.22
CA THR A 440 -0.15 15.35 32.60
C THR A 440 0.91 14.50 31.90
N ASP A 441 2.03 15.09 31.56
CA ASP A 441 3.14 14.47 30.84
C ASP A 441 4.10 13.63 31.71
N ALA A 442 3.82 13.52 33.00
CA ALA A 442 4.64 12.78 33.95
C ALA A 442 4.94 11.34 33.51
N ALA A 443 3.99 10.71 32.78
CA ALA A 443 4.17 9.36 32.26
C ALA A 443 5.16 9.26 31.08
N ALA A 444 5.60 10.37 30.50
CA ALA A 444 6.46 10.44 29.30
C ALA A 444 7.93 10.81 29.63
N GLY A 445 8.34 10.83 30.90
CA GLY A 445 9.65 11.32 31.33
C GLY A 445 10.83 10.64 30.62
N ALA A 446 10.82 9.30 30.50
CA ALA A 446 11.87 8.55 29.82
C ALA A 446 11.99 8.90 28.32
N TRP A 447 10.87 9.15 27.65
CA TRP A 447 10.82 9.55 26.24
C TRP A 447 11.33 10.97 26.03
N ARG A 448 10.97 11.89 26.94
CA ARG A 448 11.47 13.27 26.90
C ARG A 448 12.99 13.31 27.12
N SER A 449 13.47 12.54 28.09
CA SER A 449 14.92 12.40 28.33
C SER A 449 15.67 11.79 27.13
N ALA A 450 14.97 10.98 26.33
CA ALA A 450 15.47 10.44 25.08
C ALA A 450 15.31 11.40 23.90
N GLY A 451 14.88 12.66 24.10
CA GLY A 451 14.75 13.68 23.03
C GLY A 451 13.52 13.51 22.13
N VAL A 452 12.54 12.67 22.51
CA VAL A 452 11.33 12.45 21.73
C VAL A 452 10.32 13.57 22.03
N PRO A 453 9.71 14.21 21.00
CA PRO A 453 8.65 15.18 21.18
C PRO A 453 7.46 14.60 21.99
N VAL A 454 6.99 15.36 22.96
CA VAL A 454 5.85 15.02 23.80
C VAL A 454 4.79 16.10 23.64
N LEU A 455 3.67 15.75 23.02
CA LEU A 455 2.59 16.67 22.68
C LEU A 455 1.29 16.31 23.41
N ARG A 456 0.60 17.32 23.88
CA ARG A 456 -0.72 17.15 24.49
C ARG A 456 -1.81 17.17 23.41
N ILE A 457 -2.72 16.22 23.45
CA ILE A 457 -3.99 16.29 22.71
C ILE A 457 -4.97 17.10 23.55
N ALA A 458 -5.34 18.27 23.09
CA ALA A 458 -6.28 19.18 23.72
C ALA A 458 -7.65 19.08 23.04
N GLY A 459 -8.72 19.24 23.80
CA GLY A 459 -10.10 19.15 23.29
C GLY A 459 -10.55 20.39 22.53
N PRO A 460 -11.78 20.34 21.98
CA PRO A 460 -12.40 21.47 21.30
C PRO A 460 -12.41 22.73 22.16
N GLY A 461 -12.15 23.89 21.53
CA GLY A 461 -12.12 25.19 22.21
C GLY A 461 -10.84 25.50 22.99
N SER A 462 -9.86 24.61 23.00
CA SER A 462 -8.53 24.89 23.55
C SER A 462 -7.76 25.87 22.64
N ALA A 463 -6.95 26.73 23.24
CA ALA A 463 -6.05 27.60 22.48
C ALA A 463 -4.91 26.79 21.85
N PRO A 464 -4.44 27.17 20.65
CA PRO A 464 -3.21 26.62 20.04
C PRO A 464 -1.99 26.80 20.95
N GLY A 465 -0.93 26.02 20.73
CA GLY A 465 0.32 26.11 21.47
C GLY A 465 1.35 25.09 21.01
N ALA A 466 2.63 25.41 21.17
CA ALA A 466 3.75 24.60 20.67
C ALA A 466 3.84 23.18 21.30
N ASP A 467 3.22 22.99 22.46
CA ASP A 467 3.23 21.73 23.21
C ASP A 467 1.97 20.88 23.01
N ARG A 468 1.06 21.29 22.06
CA ARG A 468 -0.26 20.67 21.94
C ARG A 468 -0.78 20.61 20.52
N ILE A 469 -1.67 19.67 20.32
CA ILE A 469 -2.50 19.47 19.13
C ILE A 469 -3.94 19.66 19.55
N VAL A 470 -4.71 20.55 18.91
CA VAL A 470 -6.13 20.74 19.25
C VAL A 470 -6.97 19.81 18.37
N ASP A 471 -7.54 18.80 18.99
CA ASP A 471 -8.46 17.83 18.36
C ASP A 471 -9.87 18.43 18.33
N ARG A 472 -10.13 19.22 17.30
CA ARG A 472 -11.35 20.02 17.16
C ARG A 472 -12.63 19.18 17.16
N ASP A 473 -12.58 18.03 16.51
CA ASP A 473 -13.74 17.15 16.36
C ASP A 473 -13.77 16.03 17.42
N GLY A 474 -12.77 15.98 18.30
CA GLY A 474 -12.64 15.01 19.39
C GLY A 474 -12.36 13.58 18.89
N THR A 475 -11.87 13.40 17.68
CA THR A 475 -11.65 12.08 17.07
C THR A 475 -10.53 11.33 17.76
N LEU A 476 -9.39 11.97 18.02
CA LEU A 476 -8.25 11.37 18.74
C LEU A 476 -8.61 11.08 20.20
N LEU A 477 -9.30 12.02 20.85
CA LEU A 477 -9.71 11.87 22.24
C LEU A 477 -10.65 10.67 22.41
N ARG A 478 -11.70 10.57 21.58
CA ARG A 478 -12.61 9.41 21.59
C ARG A 478 -11.89 8.11 21.29
N TRP A 479 -10.96 8.11 20.32
CA TRP A 479 -10.19 6.92 19.99
C TRP A 479 -9.32 6.45 21.17
N LEU A 480 -8.67 7.39 21.89
CA LEU A 480 -7.88 7.08 23.09
C LEU A 480 -8.78 6.54 24.23
N GLU A 481 -9.96 7.10 24.39
CA GLU A 481 -10.96 6.63 25.37
C GLU A 481 -11.43 5.21 25.04
N ASP A 482 -11.80 4.94 23.78
CA ASP A 482 -12.17 3.60 23.29
C ASP A 482 -11.06 2.57 23.52
N LYS A 483 -9.80 2.98 23.39
CA LYS A 483 -8.62 2.18 23.67
C LYS A 483 -8.23 2.14 25.15
N LYS A 484 -8.99 2.81 26.03
CA LYS A 484 -8.73 2.88 27.48
C LYS A 484 -7.28 3.29 27.79
N THR A 485 -6.77 4.30 27.09
CA THR A 485 -5.40 4.79 27.23
C THR A 485 -5.38 6.32 27.25
N SER A 486 -4.42 6.89 27.97
CA SER A 486 -4.28 8.36 28.10
C SER A 486 -2.93 8.88 27.62
N VAL A 487 -2.00 7.98 27.33
CA VAL A 487 -0.69 8.30 26.75
C VAL A 487 -0.27 7.20 25.80
N ILE A 488 0.28 7.58 24.63
CA ILE A 488 0.78 6.65 23.63
C ILE A 488 2.12 7.14 23.09
N ALA A 489 3.00 6.20 22.73
CA ALA A 489 4.20 6.45 21.94
C ALA A 489 3.95 5.97 20.50
N LEU A 490 4.05 6.90 19.56
CA LEU A 490 3.90 6.64 18.13
C LEU A 490 5.24 6.36 17.48
N ARG A 491 5.26 5.37 16.61
CA ARG A 491 6.35 5.08 15.68
C ARG A 491 6.30 6.05 14.49
N PRO A 492 7.39 6.19 13.73
CA PRO A 492 7.44 7.01 12.52
C PRO A 492 6.38 6.66 11.46
N ASP A 493 5.90 5.40 11.42
CA ASP A 493 4.85 4.93 10.52
C ASP A 493 3.42 5.08 11.09
N GLY A 494 3.24 5.84 12.17
CA GLY A 494 1.95 6.14 12.76
C GLY A 494 1.32 5.03 13.61
N PHE A 495 1.99 3.88 13.77
CA PHE A 495 1.51 2.80 14.63
C PHE A 495 1.92 3.02 16.09
N VAL A 496 1.06 2.62 17.01
CA VAL A 496 1.32 2.72 18.45
C VAL A 496 2.34 1.66 18.87
N TYR A 497 3.51 2.11 19.31
CA TYR A 497 4.52 1.26 19.94
C TYR A 497 4.11 0.84 21.35
N ALA A 498 3.70 1.81 22.17
CA ALA A 498 3.36 1.61 23.57
C ALA A 498 2.18 2.50 23.98
N GLY A 499 1.39 2.03 24.92
CA GLY A 499 0.32 2.82 25.54
C GLY A 499 0.40 2.76 27.06
N GLY A 500 -0.14 3.78 27.73
CA GLY A 500 -0.16 3.89 29.18
C GLY A 500 -1.41 4.57 29.71
N THR A 501 -1.58 4.50 31.03
CA THR A 501 -2.61 5.19 31.81
C THR A 501 -1.95 5.79 33.05
N PRO A 502 -2.64 6.64 33.84
CA PRO A 502 -2.09 7.14 35.11
C PRO A 502 -1.63 6.03 36.07
N GLN A 503 -2.31 4.86 36.02
CA GLN A 503 -1.99 3.71 36.88
C GLN A 503 -0.95 2.76 36.29
N ARG A 504 -0.70 2.84 34.96
CA ARG A 504 0.28 2.05 34.23
C ARG A 504 1.10 2.99 33.35
N PRO A 505 2.28 3.43 33.79
CA PRO A 505 3.07 4.38 33.04
C PRO A 505 3.46 3.85 31.65
N LEU A 506 3.75 4.77 30.73
CA LEU A 506 4.22 4.44 29.39
C LEU A 506 5.57 3.70 29.51
N PRO A 507 5.74 2.53 28.86
CA PRO A 507 7.02 1.86 28.77
C PRO A 507 8.10 2.78 28.18
N PRO A 508 9.38 2.57 28.52
CA PRO A 508 10.48 3.34 27.95
C PRO A 508 10.59 3.12 26.44
N PRO A 509 11.39 3.95 25.74
CA PRO A 509 11.77 3.70 24.34
C PRO A 509 12.33 2.29 24.13
N PRO A 510 12.30 1.78 22.88
CA PRO A 510 12.90 0.48 22.57
C PRO A 510 14.35 0.38 23.04
N ALA A 511 14.80 -0.83 23.39
CA ALA A 511 16.18 -1.05 23.80
C ALA A 511 17.14 -0.60 22.68
N GLY A 512 18.18 0.14 23.06
CA GLY A 512 19.15 0.71 22.13
C GLY A 512 18.67 1.94 21.35
N PHE A 513 17.49 2.48 21.69
CA PHE A 513 17.01 3.72 21.08
C PHE A 513 17.86 4.91 21.51
N THR A 514 18.33 5.68 20.53
CA THR A 514 18.96 6.99 20.71
C THR A 514 18.23 8.00 19.85
N ALA A 515 17.82 9.14 20.42
CA ALA A 515 17.19 10.18 19.62
C ALA A 515 18.19 10.71 18.59
N GLN A 516 17.73 10.87 17.38
CA GLN A 516 18.48 11.63 16.37
C GLN A 516 18.56 13.10 16.80
N ALA A 517 19.76 13.68 16.77
CA ALA A 517 19.88 15.11 16.59
C ALA A 517 19.25 15.42 15.21
N ASN A 518 18.20 16.25 15.20
CA ASN A 518 17.51 16.67 13.98
C ASN A 518 18.53 17.18 12.93
N ARG A 519 18.89 16.33 11.99
CA ARG A 519 19.51 16.73 10.73
C ARG A 519 18.39 16.92 9.69
N VAL A 520 17.45 17.76 9.97
CA VAL A 520 16.68 18.41 8.90
C VAL A 520 17.66 19.44 8.33
N LYS A 521 18.28 19.14 7.21
CA LYS A 521 18.84 20.18 6.36
C LYS A 521 17.65 20.97 5.87
N ASP A 522 17.51 22.21 6.34
CA ASP A 522 16.62 23.19 5.75
C ASP A 522 16.95 23.25 4.24
N HIS A 523 16.11 22.67 3.45
CA HIS A 523 16.07 22.92 2.02
C HIS A 523 15.02 24.02 1.79
N ALA A 524 15.52 25.30 1.82
CA ALA A 524 14.83 26.47 1.30
C ALA A 524 14.62 26.32 -0.21
#